data_10abdcd84bd35220acdaa78430e8f53f
#
_entry.id   10abdcd84bd35220acdaa78430e8f53f
#
_cell.length_a   1.000
_cell.length_b   1.000
_cell.length_c   1.000
_cell.angle_alpha   90.00
_cell.angle_beta   90.00
_cell.angle_gamma   90.00
#
_symmetry.space_group_name_H-M   'P 1'
#
loop_
_entity.id
_entity.type
_entity.pdbx_description
1 polymer ?
#
loop_
_entity_poly.entity_id
_entity_poly.type
_entity_poly.pdbx_seq_one_letter_code
_entity_poly.pdbx_strand_id
1 'polypeptide(L)'
;MELRVCIAGATGWVGRDLVRAVTTASDLSLAGAVARSTAGIDVGEVVGGQKLGVKIVGTVGEALRTGVDVLVDYTKPNAVKANALAAIAAGTNVVIGTSGLAASDYGEIDDAARTRGVGGVAAGNFSLTATLMQRFALMAASLVPDVEII
;
A
#
# COMPACT_ATOMS: atom_id res chain seq x y z
N MET A 1 3.86 5.89 -20.27
CA MET A 1 4.95 5.68 -19.29
C MET A 1 4.40 4.71 -18.27
N GLU A 2 5.03 3.60 -18.07
CA GLU A 2 4.58 2.54 -17.17
C GLU A 2 5.17 2.80 -15.78
N LEU A 3 4.32 2.83 -14.74
CA LEU A 3 4.77 3.04 -13.35
C LEU A 3 5.24 1.73 -12.74
N ARG A 4 6.41 1.77 -12.11
CA ARG A 4 7.06 0.63 -11.44
C ARG A 4 6.61 0.56 -10.00
N VAL A 5 5.77 -0.43 -9.69
CA VAL A 5 5.11 -0.58 -8.39
C VAL A 5 5.80 -1.66 -7.55
N CYS A 6 6.08 -1.36 -6.30
CA CYS A 6 6.44 -2.33 -5.28
C CYS A 6 5.29 -2.53 -4.29
N ILE A 7 4.97 -3.78 -3.97
CA ILE A 7 3.93 -4.12 -3.01
C ILE A 7 4.57 -4.66 -1.73
N ALA A 8 4.45 -3.92 -0.64
CA ALA A 8 4.80 -4.39 0.69
C ALA A 8 3.59 -5.06 1.34
N GLY A 9 3.80 -6.28 1.85
CA GLY A 9 2.73 -7.17 2.27
C GLY A 9 2.14 -8.00 1.11
N ALA A 10 2.93 -8.25 0.05
CA ALA A 10 2.52 -8.89 -1.20
C ALA A 10 1.84 -10.26 -1.03
N THR A 11 2.12 -10.99 0.05
CA THR A 11 1.54 -12.31 0.32
C THR A 11 0.33 -12.27 1.25
N GLY A 12 -0.01 -11.08 1.76
CA GLY A 12 -1.21 -10.83 2.55
C GLY A 12 -2.48 -10.90 1.69
N TRP A 13 -3.62 -10.83 2.34
CA TRP A 13 -4.92 -10.93 1.67
C TRP A 13 -5.07 -9.87 0.57
N VAL A 14 -4.98 -8.59 0.92
CA VAL A 14 -5.02 -7.49 -0.04
C VAL A 14 -3.83 -7.50 -1.00
N GLY A 15 -2.63 -7.81 -0.49
CA GLY A 15 -1.40 -7.83 -1.28
C GLY A 15 -1.45 -8.76 -2.49
N ARG A 16 -2.03 -9.95 -2.33
CA ARG A 16 -2.21 -10.91 -3.43
C ARG A 16 -3.08 -10.36 -4.56
N ASP A 17 -4.17 -9.68 -4.21
CA ASP A 17 -5.07 -9.09 -5.20
C ASP A 17 -4.41 -7.87 -5.88
N LEU A 18 -3.63 -7.09 -5.13
CA LEU A 18 -2.84 -6.00 -5.70
C LEU A 18 -1.76 -6.50 -6.67
N VAL A 19 -1.07 -7.60 -6.35
CA VAL A 19 -0.12 -8.22 -7.28
C VAL A 19 -0.81 -8.58 -8.59
N ARG A 20 -1.97 -9.26 -8.53
CA ARG A 20 -2.74 -9.60 -9.72
C ARG A 20 -3.20 -8.37 -10.49
N ALA A 21 -3.72 -7.36 -9.81
CA ALA A 21 -4.19 -6.13 -10.43
C ALA A 21 -3.06 -5.38 -11.15
N VAL A 22 -1.91 -5.22 -10.51
CA VAL A 22 -0.75 -4.55 -11.10
C VAL A 22 -0.23 -5.30 -12.33
N THR A 23 -0.20 -6.63 -12.28
CA THR A 23 0.30 -7.45 -13.41
C THR A 23 -0.66 -7.52 -14.61
N THR A 24 -1.93 -7.15 -14.42
CA THR A 24 -2.92 -7.08 -15.51
C THR A 24 -3.14 -5.68 -16.05
N ALA A 25 -2.69 -4.65 -15.36
CA ALA A 25 -2.80 -3.26 -15.79
C ALA A 25 -1.80 -2.97 -16.92
N SER A 26 -2.22 -2.17 -17.90
CA SER A 26 -1.39 -1.83 -19.08
C SER A 26 -0.41 -0.68 -18.81
N ASP A 27 -0.58 0.03 -17.72
CA ASP A 27 0.18 1.23 -17.32
C ASP A 27 1.02 1.04 -16.05
N LEU A 28 0.98 -0.18 -15.47
CA LEU A 28 1.73 -0.55 -14.27
C LEU A 28 2.64 -1.76 -14.52
N SER A 29 3.77 -1.81 -13.84
CA SER A 29 4.64 -3.00 -13.77
C SER A 29 5.00 -3.33 -12.33
N LEU A 30 5.02 -4.62 -12.01
CA LEU A 30 5.44 -5.09 -10.70
C LEU A 30 6.97 -5.11 -10.62
N ALA A 31 7.55 -4.11 -9.96
CA ALA A 31 9.00 -3.96 -9.81
C ALA A 31 9.55 -4.58 -8.51
N GLY A 32 8.68 -4.83 -7.53
CA GLY A 32 9.09 -5.43 -6.26
C GLY A 32 7.93 -6.02 -5.46
N ALA A 33 8.25 -7.00 -4.64
CA ALA A 33 7.32 -7.64 -3.71
C ALA A 33 8.03 -7.89 -2.38
N VAL A 34 7.40 -7.46 -1.28
CA VAL A 34 7.97 -7.60 0.07
C VAL A 34 7.08 -8.47 0.94
N ALA A 35 7.66 -9.52 1.52
CA ALA A 35 7.04 -10.33 2.56
C ALA A 35 8.11 -11.07 3.37
N ARG A 36 7.93 -11.14 4.70
CA ARG A 36 8.95 -11.70 5.60
C ARG A 36 9.10 -13.21 5.52
N SER A 37 8.01 -13.94 5.30
CA SER A 37 7.96 -15.40 5.43
C SER A 37 8.26 -16.17 4.13
N THR A 38 8.30 -15.49 2.98
CA THR A 38 8.40 -16.11 1.65
C THR A 38 9.50 -15.48 0.80
N ALA A 39 10.49 -14.87 1.43
CA ALA A 39 11.63 -14.27 0.73
C ALA A 39 12.37 -15.32 -0.14
N GLY A 40 12.76 -14.91 -1.34
CA GLY A 40 13.45 -15.76 -2.33
C GLY A 40 12.52 -16.48 -3.31
N ILE A 41 11.23 -16.65 -3.00
CA ILE A 41 10.24 -17.27 -3.88
C ILE A 41 9.71 -16.25 -4.88
N ASP A 42 9.37 -16.68 -6.10
CA ASP A 42 8.69 -15.82 -7.07
C ASP A 42 7.28 -15.47 -6.58
N VAL A 43 6.94 -14.18 -6.62
CA VAL A 43 5.64 -13.72 -6.09
C VAL A 43 4.46 -14.31 -6.86
N GLY A 44 4.60 -14.56 -8.16
CA GLY A 44 3.56 -15.18 -8.98
C GLY A 44 3.19 -16.58 -8.46
N GLU A 45 4.17 -17.39 -8.08
CA GLU A 45 3.92 -18.72 -7.50
C GLU A 45 3.16 -18.61 -6.16
N VAL A 46 3.50 -17.62 -5.34
CA VAL A 46 2.85 -17.42 -4.03
C VAL A 46 1.41 -16.93 -4.16
N VAL A 47 1.10 -16.12 -5.17
CA VAL A 47 -0.27 -15.64 -5.40
C VAL A 47 -1.15 -16.62 -6.19
N GLY A 48 -0.61 -17.80 -6.52
CA GLY A 48 -1.34 -18.88 -7.19
C GLY A 48 -1.40 -18.73 -8.71
N GLY A 49 -0.42 -18.08 -9.31
CA GLY A 49 -0.28 -17.87 -10.76
C GLY A 49 1.02 -18.42 -11.33
N GLN A 50 1.32 -18.00 -12.55
CA GLN A 50 2.59 -18.27 -13.21
C GLN A 50 3.70 -17.40 -12.63
N LYS A 51 4.96 -17.81 -12.84
CA LYS A 51 6.13 -17.00 -12.48
C LYS A 51 6.06 -15.64 -13.16
N LEU A 52 6.28 -14.59 -12.37
CA LEU A 52 6.32 -13.20 -12.81
C LEU A 52 7.75 -12.67 -12.96
N GLY A 53 8.77 -13.45 -12.59
CA GLY A 53 10.17 -13.03 -12.60
C GLY A 53 10.53 -12.09 -11.44
N VAL A 54 9.61 -11.81 -10.53
CA VAL A 54 9.80 -10.92 -9.37
C VAL A 54 9.92 -11.75 -8.11
N LYS A 55 11.13 -11.80 -7.54
CA LYS A 55 11.37 -12.49 -6.26
C LYS A 55 10.91 -11.63 -5.09
N ILE A 56 10.25 -12.28 -4.14
CA ILE A 56 9.91 -11.67 -2.87
C ILE A 56 11.18 -11.41 -2.07
N VAL A 57 11.32 -10.21 -1.53
CA VAL A 57 12.39 -9.83 -0.61
C VAL A 57 11.87 -9.59 0.80
N GLY A 58 12.77 -9.62 1.79
CA GLY A 58 12.40 -9.51 3.21
C GLY A 58 12.08 -8.09 3.67
N THR A 59 12.64 -7.08 3.00
CA THR A 59 12.55 -5.68 3.41
C THR A 59 12.23 -4.76 2.26
N VAL A 60 11.59 -3.62 2.57
CA VAL A 60 11.33 -2.55 1.59
C VAL A 60 12.64 -1.99 1.04
N GLY A 61 13.66 -1.81 1.89
CA GLY A 61 14.97 -1.31 1.45
C GLY A 61 15.64 -2.18 0.38
N GLU A 62 15.47 -3.51 0.42
CA GLU A 62 15.92 -4.42 -0.64
C GLU A 62 15.13 -4.21 -1.93
N ALA A 63 13.81 -4.11 -1.84
CA ALA A 63 12.94 -3.93 -2.99
C ALA A 63 13.21 -2.60 -3.73
N LEU A 64 13.50 -1.53 -3.01
CA LEU A 64 13.75 -0.21 -3.59
C LEU A 64 14.99 -0.16 -4.50
N ARG A 65 15.93 -1.11 -4.36
CA ARG A 65 17.14 -1.18 -5.20
C ARG A 65 16.82 -1.49 -6.67
N THR A 66 15.66 -2.01 -6.96
CA THR A 66 15.24 -2.33 -8.35
C THR A 66 14.76 -1.10 -9.13
N GLY A 67 14.69 0.07 -8.48
CA GLY A 67 14.11 1.29 -9.04
C GLY A 67 12.58 1.22 -9.02
N VAL A 68 11.97 1.79 -8.02
CA VAL A 68 10.52 1.76 -7.74
C VAL A 68 9.98 3.18 -7.80
N ASP A 69 8.90 3.41 -8.55
CA ASP A 69 8.25 4.71 -8.62
C ASP A 69 7.23 4.89 -7.50
N VAL A 70 6.55 3.79 -7.13
CA VAL A 70 5.50 3.80 -6.10
C VAL A 70 5.61 2.57 -5.20
N LEU A 71 5.68 2.80 -3.88
CA LEU A 71 5.50 1.77 -2.87
C LEU A 71 4.03 1.74 -2.44
N VAL A 72 3.38 0.58 -2.53
CA VAL A 72 2.05 0.34 -1.95
C VAL A 72 2.22 -0.53 -0.71
N ASP A 73 1.87 0.00 0.47
CA ASP A 73 2.04 -0.70 1.75
C ASP A 73 0.72 -1.20 2.33
N TYR A 74 0.62 -2.54 2.43
CA TYR A 74 -0.42 -3.27 3.13
C TYR A 74 0.21 -4.27 4.11
N THR A 75 1.12 -3.78 4.95
CA THR A 75 1.84 -4.59 5.94
C THR A 75 1.12 -4.61 7.31
N LYS A 76 1.80 -4.18 8.35
CA LYS A 76 1.28 -4.13 9.72
C LYS A 76 1.54 -2.74 10.32
N PRO A 77 0.73 -2.31 11.33
CA PRO A 77 0.88 -1.00 11.97
C PRO A 77 2.28 -0.70 12.49
N ASN A 78 2.98 -1.72 12.99
CA ASN A 78 4.35 -1.58 13.53
C ASN A 78 5.47 -1.57 12.46
N ALA A 79 5.13 -1.70 11.17
CA ALA A 79 6.11 -1.71 10.08
C ALA A 79 5.89 -0.57 9.09
N VAL A 80 4.65 -0.15 8.88
CA VAL A 80 4.25 0.77 7.80
C VAL A 80 4.97 2.11 7.86
N LYS A 81 5.16 2.71 9.03
CA LYS A 81 5.87 3.99 9.19
C LYS A 81 7.31 3.88 8.68
N ALA A 82 8.04 2.88 9.14
CA ALA A 82 9.43 2.67 8.74
C ALA A 82 9.54 2.38 7.23
N ASN A 83 8.62 1.59 6.67
CA ASN A 83 8.56 1.30 5.24
C ASN A 83 8.31 2.58 4.41
N ALA A 84 7.34 3.40 4.82
CA ALA A 84 7.00 4.64 4.14
C ALA A 84 8.18 5.62 4.15
N LEU A 85 8.81 5.84 5.31
CA LEU A 85 9.97 6.72 5.43
C LEU A 85 11.16 6.23 4.61
N ALA A 86 11.40 4.90 4.55
CA ALA A 86 12.45 4.33 3.71
C ALA A 86 12.19 4.57 2.22
N ALA A 87 10.94 4.43 1.76
CA ALA A 87 10.56 4.69 0.37
C ALA A 87 10.72 6.19 0.02
N ILE A 88 10.22 7.06 0.88
CA ILE A 88 10.34 8.52 0.71
C ILE A 88 11.82 8.94 0.65
N ALA A 89 12.66 8.44 1.54
CA ALA A 89 14.10 8.71 1.51
C ALA A 89 14.78 8.28 0.21
N ALA A 90 14.30 7.20 -0.41
CA ALA A 90 14.75 6.73 -1.72
C ALA A 90 14.17 7.53 -2.91
N GLY A 91 13.27 8.49 -2.67
CA GLY A 91 12.61 9.26 -3.72
C GLY A 91 11.41 8.55 -4.36
N THR A 92 10.84 7.57 -3.68
CA THR A 92 9.70 6.76 -4.13
C THR A 92 8.41 7.31 -3.53
N ASN A 93 7.36 7.45 -4.35
CA ASN A 93 6.02 7.82 -3.89
C ASN A 93 5.40 6.71 -3.03
N VAL A 94 4.46 7.04 -2.14
CA VAL A 94 3.89 6.05 -1.22
C VAL A 94 2.37 6.04 -1.24
N VAL A 95 1.79 4.83 -1.23
CA VAL A 95 0.35 4.60 -1.01
C VAL A 95 0.24 3.68 0.21
N ILE A 96 -0.38 4.18 1.27
CA ILE A 96 -0.49 3.50 2.56
C ILE A 96 -1.93 3.05 2.76
N GLY A 97 -2.17 1.74 2.73
CA GLY A 97 -3.44 1.11 3.05
C GLY A 97 -3.43 0.39 4.41
N THR A 98 -2.27 0.32 5.06
CA THR A 98 -2.15 -0.21 6.41
C THR A 98 -2.75 0.79 7.41
N SER A 99 -3.70 0.34 8.22
CA SER A 99 -4.28 1.14 9.30
C SER A 99 -3.41 1.14 10.56
N GLY A 100 -3.70 2.04 11.50
CA GLY A 100 -3.09 2.05 12.83
C GLY A 100 -1.89 2.98 12.98
N LEU A 101 -1.63 3.88 12.03
CA LEU A 101 -0.74 5.01 12.22
C LEU A 101 -1.37 6.04 13.17
N ALA A 102 -0.58 6.62 14.06
CA ALA A 102 -0.99 7.73 14.90
C ALA A 102 -0.95 9.07 14.10
N ALA A 103 -1.63 10.09 14.62
CA ALA A 103 -1.62 11.42 13.99
C ALA A 103 -0.19 11.97 13.83
N SER A 104 0.68 11.75 14.81
CA SER A 104 2.10 12.11 14.74
C SER A 104 2.86 11.39 13.64
N ASP A 105 2.51 10.13 13.35
CA ASP A 105 3.17 9.36 12.29
C ASP A 105 2.83 9.91 10.91
N TYR A 106 1.56 10.32 10.71
CA TYR A 106 1.15 11.00 9.48
C TYR A 106 1.88 12.33 9.30
N GLY A 107 2.09 13.11 10.38
CA GLY A 107 2.87 14.35 10.33
C GLY A 107 4.30 14.11 9.88
N GLU A 108 4.99 13.15 10.48
CA GLU A 108 6.37 12.82 10.11
C GLU A 108 6.50 12.32 8.67
N ILE A 109 5.55 11.52 8.19
CA ILE A 109 5.51 11.02 6.81
C ILE A 109 5.26 12.18 5.83
N ASP A 110 4.32 13.09 6.13
CA ASP A 110 4.02 14.27 5.29
C ASP A 110 5.22 15.21 5.19
N ASP A 111 5.85 15.54 6.32
CA ASP A 111 7.05 16.39 6.36
C ASP A 111 8.21 15.79 5.55
N ALA A 112 8.44 14.48 5.69
CA ALA A 112 9.46 13.77 4.91
C ALA A 112 9.14 13.79 3.41
N ALA A 113 7.88 13.54 3.02
CA ALA A 113 7.45 13.54 1.63
C ALA A 113 7.61 14.93 0.99
N ARG A 114 7.16 15.99 1.69
CA ARG A 114 7.33 17.38 1.25
C ARG A 114 8.81 17.74 1.07
N THR A 115 9.64 17.39 2.05
CA THR A 115 11.09 17.66 2.01
C THR A 115 11.76 16.98 0.83
N ARG A 116 11.33 15.76 0.51
CA ARG A 116 11.91 14.96 -0.58
C ARG A 116 11.28 15.25 -1.95
N GLY A 117 10.14 15.95 -2.00
CA GLY A 117 9.41 16.25 -3.23
C GLY A 117 8.71 15.03 -3.84
N VAL A 118 8.25 14.09 -3.01
CA VAL A 118 7.49 12.90 -3.44
C VAL A 118 6.05 12.97 -2.97
N GLY A 119 5.15 12.26 -3.69
CA GLY A 119 3.74 12.17 -3.35
C GLY A 119 3.46 11.08 -2.32
N GLY A 120 2.45 11.31 -1.48
CA GLY A 120 1.95 10.32 -0.53
C GLY A 120 0.43 10.33 -0.44
N VAL A 121 -0.17 9.14 -0.38
CA VAL A 121 -1.60 8.93 -0.09
C VAL A 121 -1.72 7.91 1.01
N ALA A 122 -2.46 8.23 2.06
CA ALA A 122 -2.77 7.29 3.13
C ALA A 122 -4.27 7.29 3.40
N ALA A 123 -4.88 6.10 3.43
CA ALA A 123 -6.28 5.95 3.79
C ALA A 123 -6.48 4.64 4.57
N GLY A 124 -7.22 4.72 5.66
CA GLY A 124 -7.55 3.53 6.47
C GLY A 124 -8.49 2.56 5.74
N ASN A 125 -9.13 3.00 4.67
CA ASN A 125 -10.01 2.18 3.84
C ASN A 125 -10.12 2.74 2.42
N PHE A 126 -9.79 1.92 1.41
CA PHE A 126 -9.95 2.24 -0.01
C PHE A 126 -11.23 1.62 -0.63
N SER A 127 -12.15 1.10 0.18
CA SER A 127 -13.42 0.54 -0.30
C SER A 127 -14.41 1.64 -0.66
N LEU A 128 -14.83 1.69 -1.92
CA LEU A 128 -15.88 2.59 -2.39
C LEU A 128 -17.21 2.35 -1.67
N THR A 129 -17.57 1.09 -1.44
CA THR A 129 -18.82 0.70 -0.76
C THR A 129 -18.82 1.17 0.69
N ALA A 130 -17.72 1.00 1.42
CA ALA A 130 -17.60 1.50 2.79
C ALA A 130 -17.69 3.03 2.85
N THR A 131 -17.06 3.74 1.91
CA THR A 131 -17.16 5.21 1.81
C THR A 131 -18.58 5.67 1.49
N LEU A 132 -19.29 4.97 0.60
CA LEU A 132 -20.68 5.27 0.28
C LEU A 132 -21.59 5.01 1.49
N MET A 133 -21.43 3.89 2.18
CA MET A 133 -22.19 3.61 3.42
C MET A 133 -21.98 4.70 4.46
N GLN A 134 -20.75 5.13 4.68
CA GLN A 134 -20.44 6.21 5.60
C GLN A 134 -21.12 7.54 5.18
N ARG A 135 -21.09 7.88 3.89
CA ARG A 135 -21.77 9.07 3.37
C ARG A 135 -23.27 9.00 3.54
N PHE A 136 -23.90 7.86 3.25
CA PHE A 136 -25.34 7.67 3.44
C PHE A 136 -25.73 7.75 4.90
N ALA A 137 -24.94 7.17 5.82
CA ALA A 137 -25.14 7.28 7.25
C ALA A 137 -25.09 8.74 7.74
N LEU A 138 -24.12 9.53 7.24
CA LEU A 138 -24.02 10.96 7.57
C LEU A 138 -25.21 11.77 7.03
N MET A 139 -25.70 11.44 5.83
CA MET A 139 -26.91 12.07 5.29
C MET A 139 -28.16 11.72 6.12
N ALA A 140 -28.32 10.44 6.50
CA ALA A 140 -29.42 10.01 7.35
C ALA A 140 -29.38 10.68 8.71
N ALA A 141 -28.22 10.75 9.35
CA ALA A 141 -28.03 11.38 10.65
C ALA A 141 -28.40 12.87 10.70
N SER A 142 -28.37 13.56 9.56
CA SER A 142 -28.83 14.96 9.48
C SER A 142 -30.36 15.10 9.52
N LEU A 143 -31.08 14.03 9.25
CA LEU A 143 -32.56 14.01 9.18
C LEU A 143 -33.19 13.25 10.36
N VAL A 144 -32.46 12.33 10.95
CA VAL A 144 -32.92 11.45 12.05
C VAL A 144 -31.95 11.63 13.23
N PRO A 145 -32.41 12.26 14.34
CA PRO A 145 -31.50 12.59 15.46
C PRO A 145 -30.98 11.38 16.24
N ASP A 146 -31.67 10.24 16.17
CA ASP A 146 -31.30 9.01 16.88
C ASP A 146 -30.95 7.92 15.88
N VAL A 147 -29.69 7.89 15.42
CA VAL A 147 -29.18 6.85 14.51
C VAL A 147 -28.17 5.98 15.24
N GLU A 148 -28.44 4.68 15.34
CA GLU A 148 -27.49 3.67 15.78
C GLU A 148 -27.11 2.81 14.57
N ILE A 149 -25.81 2.61 14.36
CA ILE A 149 -25.27 1.69 13.33
C ILE A 149 -24.72 0.48 14.08
N ILE A 150 -25.36 -0.66 13.87
CA ILE A 150 -25.02 -1.95 14.51
C ILE A 150 -24.11 -2.75 13.57
#